data_4752275380704287e1715b5035f20657
#
_entry.id   4752275380704287e1715b5035f20657
#
_cell.length_a   1.000
_cell.length_b   1.000
_cell.length_c   1.000
_cell.angle_alpha   90.00
_cell.angle_beta   90.00
_cell.angle_gamma   90.00
#
_symmetry.space_group_name_H-M   'P 1'
#
loop_
_entity.id
_entity.type
_entity.pdbx_description
1 polymer ?
#
loop_
_entity_poly.entity_id
_entity_poly.type
_entity_poly.pdbx_seq_one_letter_code
_entity_poly.pdbx_strand_id
1 'polypeptide(L)'
;MAEKTPLIVLRLEGAWQSWGDHSKWDERDSGDFPTKSGVVGLLACAMGMERGDRELVALSNAIRMAVRGDRPGTRVVDFQTVQGRPRLYTAENKPRAEEKSNIVSHRWYLEDASFLVLLEASEDWRQRIVSALKAPKWPVYLGRKSCVPSRPVFECVTTDYDGLVDGLARYPLAARAEAGCLRYESEVAFPGASRVTRADALVRAERGFAQRTVYTGVVKREVPHVSDEN
;
A
#
# COMPACT_ATOMS: atom_id res chain seq x y z
N MET A 1 -33.09 8.52 0.48
CA MET A 1 -31.95 7.55 0.65
C MET A 1 -30.68 8.38 0.59
N ALA A 2 -29.80 8.26 1.58
CA ALA A 2 -28.52 8.94 1.54
C ALA A 2 -27.72 8.41 0.33
N GLU A 3 -27.12 9.30 -0.43
CA GLU A 3 -26.28 8.94 -1.58
C GLU A 3 -25.05 8.22 -1.07
N LYS A 4 -24.81 6.99 -1.56
CA LYS A 4 -23.66 6.18 -1.15
C LYS A 4 -22.38 6.77 -1.70
N THR A 5 -21.35 6.91 -0.86
CA THR A 5 -20.03 7.38 -1.29
C THR A 5 -19.35 6.31 -2.15
N PRO A 6 -19.02 6.60 -3.43
CA PRO A 6 -18.33 5.64 -4.28
C PRO A 6 -16.95 5.29 -3.74
N LEU A 7 -16.61 4.00 -3.73
CA LEU A 7 -15.30 3.46 -3.34
C LEU A 7 -14.44 3.18 -4.56
N ILE A 8 -13.19 3.62 -4.55
CA ILE A 8 -12.16 3.15 -5.47
C ILE A 8 -11.60 1.86 -4.88
N VAL A 9 -11.59 0.80 -5.67
CA VAL A 9 -11.12 -0.52 -5.27
C VAL A 9 -9.80 -0.82 -5.95
N LEU A 10 -8.79 -1.13 -5.14
CA LEU A 10 -7.48 -1.56 -5.61
C LEU A 10 -7.20 -2.97 -5.10
N ARG A 11 -6.49 -3.75 -5.91
CA ARG A 11 -5.92 -5.04 -5.55
C ARG A 11 -4.40 -4.95 -5.66
N LEU A 12 -3.72 -5.02 -4.53
CA LEU A 12 -2.26 -5.00 -4.48
C LEU A 12 -1.77 -6.43 -4.38
N GLU A 13 -1.34 -6.98 -5.50
CA GLU A 13 -0.92 -8.36 -5.64
C GLU A 13 0.34 -8.44 -6.50
N GLY A 14 1.32 -9.20 -6.05
CA GLY A 14 2.59 -9.38 -6.74
C GLY A 14 3.47 -10.39 -6.01
N ALA A 15 4.49 -10.90 -6.70
CA ALA A 15 5.43 -11.85 -6.11
C ALA A 15 6.07 -11.29 -4.82
N TRP A 16 6.46 -10.02 -4.86
CA TRP A 16 7.01 -9.30 -3.70
C TRP A 16 6.33 -7.95 -3.51
N GLN A 17 6.16 -7.56 -2.24
CA GLN A 17 5.71 -6.23 -1.83
C GLN A 17 6.58 -5.73 -0.68
N SER A 18 6.69 -4.42 -0.49
CA SER A 18 7.44 -3.87 0.63
C SER A 18 6.83 -2.54 1.10
N TRP A 19 6.28 -2.53 2.30
CA TRP A 19 5.58 -1.41 2.91
C TRP A 19 6.36 -0.92 4.12
N GLY A 20 7.47 -0.19 3.85
CA GLY A 20 8.40 0.28 4.88
C GLY A 20 7.72 1.18 5.90
N ASP A 21 8.03 0.96 7.18
CA ASP A 21 7.52 1.71 8.33
C ASP A 21 8.68 2.35 9.13
N HIS A 22 9.71 1.56 9.51
CA HIS A 22 10.81 2.00 10.36
C HIS A 22 12.21 1.72 9.77
N SER A 23 12.36 1.88 8.47
CA SER A 23 13.62 1.54 7.76
C SER A 23 14.82 2.35 8.25
N LYS A 24 15.90 1.63 8.59
CA LYS A 24 17.25 2.18 8.82
C LYS A 24 18.09 2.11 7.54
N TRP A 25 19.30 2.66 7.59
CA TRP A 25 20.17 2.73 6.41
C TRP A 25 20.56 1.36 5.86
N ASP A 26 20.93 0.43 6.74
CA ASP A 26 21.41 -0.93 6.45
C ASP A 26 20.29 -1.98 6.53
N GLU A 27 19.22 -1.67 7.24
CA GLU A 27 18.05 -2.52 7.39
C GLU A 27 16.82 -1.82 6.85
N ARG A 28 16.26 -2.36 5.77
CA ARG A 28 15.06 -1.84 5.10
C ARG A 28 13.89 -2.76 5.40
N ASP A 29 13.11 -2.39 6.38
CA ASP A 29 11.96 -3.16 6.83
C ASP A 29 10.79 -3.19 5.83
N SER A 30 9.81 -4.03 6.11
CA SER A 30 8.47 -4.00 5.55
C SER A 30 7.45 -4.22 6.67
N GLY A 31 6.45 -3.37 6.77
CA GLY A 31 5.27 -3.62 7.57
C GLY A 31 4.44 -4.77 7.00
N ASP A 32 3.47 -5.25 7.78
CA ASP A 32 2.55 -6.33 7.38
C ASP A 32 1.43 -5.83 6.46
N PHE A 33 1.22 -4.52 6.35
CA PHE A 33 0.15 -3.88 5.57
C PHE A 33 0.68 -2.75 4.70
N PRO A 34 0.00 -2.49 3.56
CA PRO A 34 0.21 -1.28 2.78
C PRO A 34 0.05 -0.02 3.66
N THR A 35 1.09 0.79 3.74
CA THR A 35 1.04 2.07 4.45
C THR A 35 0.30 3.12 3.62
N LYS A 36 -0.32 4.11 4.27
CA LYS A 36 -0.98 5.22 3.54
C LYS A 36 -0.01 5.96 2.64
N SER A 37 1.19 6.26 3.13
CA SER A 37 2.24 6.90 2.34
C SER A 37 2.67 6.06 1.13
N GLY A 38 2.69 4.72 1.27
CA GLY A 38 2.98 3.81 0.17
C GLY A 38 1.91 3.83 -0.91
N VAL A 39 0.63 3.80 -0.50
CA VAL A 39 -0.50 3.89 -1.43
C VAL A 39 -0.55 5.27 -2.09
N VAL A 40 -0.38 6.37 -1.33
CA VAL A 40 -0.28 7.73 -1.90
C VAL A 40 0.86 7.81 -2.91
N GLY A 41 2.02 7.22 -2.61
CA GLY A 41 3.15 7.16 -3.53
C GLY A 41 2.86 6.38 -4.81
N LEU A 42 2.09 5.28 -4.72
CA LEU A 42 1.63 4.51 -5.89
C LEU A 42 0.68 5.35 -6.76
N LEU A 43 -0.30 6.02 -6.15
CA LEU A 43 -1.23 6.91 -6.86
C LEU A 43 -0.49 8.08 -7.52
N ALA A 44 0.42 8.72 -6.79
CA ALA A 44 1.25 9.81 -7.29
C ALA A 44 2.12 9.36 -8.48
N CYS A 45 2.69 8.15 -8.41
CA CYS A 45 3.44 7.55 -9.52
C CYS A 45 2.55 7.39 -10.76
N ALA A 46 1.33 6.88 -10.61
CA ALA A 46 0.38 6.76 -11.70
C ALA A 46 0.01 8.13 -12.29
N MET A 47 -0.18 9.15 -11.44
CA MET A 47 -0.50 10.53 -11.85
C MET A 47 0.71 11.29 -12.42
N GLY A 48 1.95 10.76 -12.26
CA GLY A 48 3.17 11.40 -12.70
C GLY A 48 3.58 12.60 -11.84
N MET A 49 3.25 12.57 -10.56
CA MET A 49 3.70 13.56 -9.58
C MET A 49 5.14 13.28 -9.18
N GLU A 50 6.00 14.29 -9.23
CA GLU A 50 7.38 14.18 -8.79
C GLU A 50 7.50 14.17 -7.26
N ARG A 51 8.66 13.70 -6.78
CA ARG A 51 8.96 13.78 -5.37
C ARG A 51 9.15 15.25 -4.98
N GLY A 52 8.47 15.71 -3.93
CA GLY A 52 8.46 17.10 -3.53
C GLY A 52 7.30 17.92 -4.11
N ASP A 53 6.46 17.33 -4.95
CA ASP A 53 5.26 17.98 -5.44
C ASP A 53 4.31 18.33 -4.28
N ARG A 54 3.84 19.57 -4.26
CA ARG A 54 2.93 20.08 -3.22
C ARG A 54 1.57 19.37 -3.24
N GLU A 55 1.14 18.88 -4.39
CA GLU A 55 -0.10 18.10 -4.52
C GLU A 55 -0.05 16.76 -3.80
N LEU A 56 1.12 16.21 -3.47
CA LEU A 56 1.24 14.96 -2.70
C LEU A 56 0.55 15.04 -1.33
N VAL A 57 0.68 16.17 -0.66
CA VAL A 57 0.01 16.39 0.64
C VAL A 57 -1.49 16.52 0.45
N ALA A 58 -1.93 17.25 -0.58
CA ALA A 58 -3.33 17.38 -0.91
C ALA A 58 -3.97 16.01 -1.22
N LEU A 59 -3.30 15.16 -2.03
CA LEU A 59 -3.72 13.80 -2.32
C LEU A 59 -3.81 12.95 -1.04
N SER A 60 -2.79 13.02 -0.17
CA SER A 60 -2.78 12.27 1.10
C SER A 60 -3.97 12.65 1.99
N ASN A 61 -4.33 13.93 2.05
CA ASN A 61 -5.45 14.43 2.84
C ASN A 61 -6.82 14.18 2.20
N ALA A 62 -6.87 14.08 0.88
CA ALA A 62 -8.10 13.90 0.12
C ALA A 62 -8.65 12.49 0.18
N ILE A 63 -7.84 11.49 0.55
CA ILE A 63 -8.27 10.09 0.60
C ILE A 63 -8.44 9.60 2.03
N ARG A 64 -9.49 8.81 2.26
CA ARG A 64 -9.61 7.89 3.40
C ARG A 64 -9.36 6.48 2.91
N MET A 65 -8.64 5.70 3.69
CA MET A 65 -8.16 4.39 3.28
C MET A 65 -8.55 3.30 4.27
N ALA A 66 -8.92 2.14 3.72
CA ALA A 66 -9.04 0.89 4.46
C ALA A 66 -8.37 -0.23 3.68
N VAL A 67 -7.77 -1.18 4.40
CA VAL A 67 -7.01 -2.29 3.83
C VAL A 67 -7.41 -3.59 4.50
N ARG A 68 -7.64 -4.65 3.72
CA ARG A 68 -7.84 -6.02 4.17
C ARG A 68 -6.76 -6.92 3.59
N GLY A 69 -6.12 -7.72 4.44
CA GLY A 69 -5.15 -8.73 4.00
C GLY A 69 -5.87 -10.01 3.59
N ASP A 70 -6.15 -10.19 2.31
CA ASP A 70 -6.78 -11.40 1.78
C ASP A 70 -5.79 -12.57 1.81
N ARG A 71 -4.52 -12.29 1.50
CA ARG A 71 -3.36 -13.16 1.76
C ARG A 71 -2.28 -12.29 2.43
N PRO A 72 -1.90 -12.60 3.67
CA PRO A 72 -0.90 -11.77 4.38
C PRO A 72 0.50 -11.88 3.77
N GLY A 73 0.78 -12.96 3.03
CA GLY A 73 2.09 -13.27 2.50
C GLY A 73 3.06 -13.79 3.55
N THR A 74 4.25 -14.15 3.09
CA THR A 74 5.35 -14.62 3.93
C THR A 74 6.43 -13.53 4.01
N ARG A 75 6.93 -13.24 5.20
CA ARG A 75 8.08 -12.33 5.36
C ARG A 75 9.36 -13.00 4.91
N VAL A 76 10.05 -12.36 3.98
CA VAL A 76 11.34 -12.80 3.48
C VAL A 76 12.35 -11.67 3.55
N VAL A 77 13.61 -11.99 3.76
CA VAL A 77 14.73 -11.04 3.76
C VAL A 77 15.64 -11.32 2.57
N ASP A 78 15.95 -10.27 1.83
CA ASP A 78 16.90 -10.29 0.73
C ASP A 78 18.17 -9.54 1.13
N PHE A 79 19.30 -10.19 0.94
CA PHE A 79 20.62 -9.63 1.19
C PHE A 79 21.15 -8.97 -0.08
N GLN A 80 21.29 -7.65 -0.03
CA GLN A 80 21.74 -6.90 -1.20
C GLN A 80 23.08 -6.21 -0.95
N THR A 81 23.98 -6.36 -1.92
CA THR A 81 25.27 -5.70 -1.94
C THR A 81 25.32 -4.72 -3.10
N VAL A 82 25.70 -3.48 -2.82
CA VAL A 82 26.01 -2.47 -3.84
C VAL A 82 27.50 -2.23 -3.85
N GLN A 83 28.14 -2.51 -5.00
CA GLN A 83 29.56 -2.23 -5.21
C GLN A 83 29.70 -0.96 -6.05
N GLY A 84 30.55 -0.03 -5.59
CA GLY A 84 30.92 1.17 -6.36
C GLY A 84 32.21 0.91 -7.14
N ARG A 85 32.17 1.10 -8.45
CA ARG A 85 33.38 1.13 -9.28
C ARG A 85 33.41 2.43 -10.06
N PRO A 86 34.43 3.28 -9.90
CA PRO A 86 35.61 3.08 -9.04
C PRO A 86 35.32 3.32 -7.55
N ARG A 87 34.31 4.11 -7.15
CA ARG A 87 33.98 4.42 -5.73
C ARG A 87 32.49 4.75 -5.57
N LEU A 88 31.95 4.47 -4.37
CA LEU A 88 30.66 5.00 -3.94
C LEU A 88 30.85 6.37 -3.28
N TYR A 89 29.83 7.20 -3.37
CA TYR A 89 29.80 8.53 -2.74
C TYR A 89 28.81 8.53 -1.57
N THR A 90 29.10 9.37 -0.56
CA THR A 90 28.19 9.65 0.54
C THR A 90 27.05 10.57 0.07
N ALA A 91 26.03 10.80 0.93
CA ALA A 91 24.97 11.76 0.66
C ALA A 91 25.49 13.20 0.46
N GLU A 92 26.65 13.52 1.06
CA GLU A 92 27.35 14.82 0.92
C GLU A 92 28.26 14.86 -0.31
N ASN A 93 28.11 13.90 -1.23
CA ASN A 93 28.92 13.79 -2.46
C ASN A 93 30.44 13.63 -2.19
N LYS A 94 30.83 13.04 -1.06
CA LYS A 94 32.23 12.70 -0.73
C LYS A 94 32.52 11.26 -1.13
N PRO A 95 33.69 10.96 -1.76
CA PRO A 95 34.04 9.59 -2.10
C PRO A 95 34.24 8.78 -0.82
N ARG A 96 33.68 7.56 -0.77
CA ARG A 96 33.93 6.61 0.31
C ARG A 96 35.33 6.02 0.20
N ALA A 97 35.92 5.66 1.33
CA ALA A 97 37.19 4.92 1.37
C ALA A 97 37.03 3.60 0.59
N GLU A 98 38.08 3.18 -0.09
CA GLU A 98 38.08 1.98 -0.97
C GLU A 98 37.69 0.70 -0.21
N GLU A 99 38.13 0.57 1.05
CA GLU A 99 37.79 -0.50 1.97
C GLU A 99 36.28 -0.53 2.34
N LYS A 100 35.58 0.60 2.17
CA LYS A 100 34.15 0.79 2.41
C LYS A 100 33.34 0.97 1.12
N SER A 101 33.88 0.46 0.00
CA SER A 101 33.23 0.59 -1.32
C SER A 101 31.99 -0.31 -1.48
N ASN A 102 31.80 -1.26 -0.58
CA ASN A 102 30.63 -2.12 -0.57
C ASN A 102 29.59 -1.62 0.45
N ILE A 103 28.34 -1.50 0.03
CA ILE A 103 27.21 -1.25 0.92
C ILE A 103 26.38 -2.53 0.96
N VAL A 104 26.23 -3.08 2.16
CA VAL A 104 25.37 -4.23 2.42
C VAL A 104 24.07 -3.72 3.01
N SER A 105 22.96 -4.29 2.60
CA SER A 105 21.66 -4.01 3.18
C SER A 105 20.76 -5.25 3.19
N HIS A 106 20.05 -5.42 4.30
CA HIS A 106 19.00 -6.43 4.45
C HIS A 106 17.66 -5.76 4.11
N ARG A 107 16.91 -6.36 3.18
CA ARG A 107 15.66 -5.80 2.71
C ARG A 107 14.53 -6.80 2.91
N TRP A 108 13.58 -6.42 3.73
CA TRP A 108 12.40 -7.24 4.00
C TRP A 108 11.33 -7.02 2.95
N TYR A 109 10.66 -8.11 2.60
CA TYR A 109 9.54 -8.14 1.65
C TYR A 109 8.42 -9.02 2.21
N LEU A 110 7.24 -8.85 1.66
CA LEU A 110 6.12 -9.78 1.76
C LEU A 110 6.04 -10.54 0.45
N GLU A 111 6.24 -11.86 0.50
CA GLU A 111 6.13 -12.75 -0.64
C GLU A 111 4.71 -13.28 -0.78
N ASP A 112 4.17 -13.28 -2.00
CA ASP A 112 2.83 -13.76 -2.38
C ASP A 112 1.66 -13.13 -1.59
N ALA A 113 1.83 -11.90 -1.12
CA ALA A 113 0.76 -11.17 -0.44
C ALA A 113 -0.31 -10.67 -1.41
N SER A 114 -1.56 -10.56 -0.95
CA SER A 114 -2.65 -9.91 -1.67
C SER A 114 -3.47 -9.06 -0.70
N PHE A 115 -3.58 -7.76 -1.00
CA PHE A 115 -4.33 -6.81 -0.22
C PHE A 115 -5.47 -6.20 -1.04
N LEU A 116 -6.66 -6.18 -0.45
CA LEU A 116 -7.73 -5.29 -0.87
C LEU A 116 -7.47 -3.91 -0.27
N VAL A 117 -7.43 -2.87 -1.10
CA VAL A 117 -7.38 -1.48 -0.63
C VAL A 117 -8.61 -0.75 -1.14
N LEU A 118 -9.34 -0.15 -0.21
CA LEU A 118 -10.52 0.67 -0.50
C LEU A 118 -10.19 2.12 -0.19
N LEU A 119 -10.54 3.01 -1.12
CA LEU A 119 -10.32 4.43 -0.97
C LEU A 119 -11.64 5.18 -1.13
N GLU A 120 -11.89 6.13 -0.24
CA GLU A 120 -12.88 7.19 -0.41
C GLU A 120 -12.17 8.49 -0.76
N ALA A 121 -12.71 9.21 -1.72
CA ALA A 121 -12.21 10.52 -2.14
C ALA A 121 -13.37 11.37 -2.67
N SER A 122 -13.19 12.70 -2.73
CA SER A 122 -14.11 13.59 -3.43
C SER A 122 -14.20 13.22 -4.91
N GLU A 123 -15.26 13.67 -5.59
CA GLU A 123 -15.50 13.38 -7.02
C GLU A 123 -14.30 13.74 -7.89
N ASP A 124 -13.76 14.95 -7.71
CA ASP A 124 -12.60 15.43 -8.48
C ASP A 124 -11.38 14.53 -8.29
N TRP A 125 -11.00 14.22 -7.04
CA TRP A 125 -9.88 13.33 -6.76
C TRP A 125 -10.14 11.90 -7.26
N ARG A 126 -11.37 11.39 -7.13
CA ARG A 126 -11.74 10.07 -7.64
C ARG A 126 -11.52 9.96 -9.14
N GLN A 127 -12.00 10.93 -9.91
CA GLN A 127 -11.83 10.95 -11.37
C GLN A 127 -10.34 11.00 -11.76
N ARG A 128 -9.56 11.86 -11.12
CA ARG A 128 -8.10 11.98 -11.35
C ARG A 128 -7.39 10.67 -11.03
N ILE A 129 -7.66 10.05 -9.87
CA ILE A 129 -7.07 8.78 -9.44
C ILE A 129 -7.40 7.66 -10.42
N VAL A 130 -8.69 7.49 -10.75
CA VAL A 130 -9.15 6.42 -11.65
C VAL A 130 -8.56 6.58 -13.04
N SER A 131 -8.54 7.79 -13.58
CA SER A 131 -7.93 8.08 -14.88
C SER A 131 -6.45 7.70 -14.90
N ALA A 132 -5.70 8.12 -13.86
CA ALA A 132 -4.28 7.82 -13.75
C ALA A 132 -4.00 6.33 -13.58
N LEU A 133 -4.81 5.60 -12.81
CA LEU A 133 -4.62 4.16 -12.61
C LEU A 133 -4.94 3.32 -13.86
N LYS A 134 -5.84 3.79 -14.72
CA LYS A 134 -6.15 3.16 -16.02
C LYS A 134 -5.07 3.40 -17.06
N ALA A 135 -4.41 4.56 -17.00
CA ALA A 135 -3.34 4.96 -17.92
C ALA A 135 -2.20 5.63 -17.15
N PRO A 136 -1.40 4.86 -16.38
CA PRO A 136 -0.39 5.42 -15.50
C PRO A 136 0.74 6.08 -16.29
N LYS A 137 1.10 7.31 -15.87
CA LYS A 137 2.19 8.07 -16.49
C LYS A 137 3.54 7.38 -16.24
N TRP A 138 3.74 6.79 -15.07
CA TRP A 138 4.90 5.98 -14.75
C TRP A 138 4.47 4.59 -14.26
N PRO A 139 5.27 3.54 -14.52
CA PRO A 139 4.98 2.20 -14.02
C PRO A 139 4.80 2.19 -12.51
N VAL A 140 3.68 1.68 -12.04
CA VAL A 140 3.37 1.56 -10.61
C VAL A 140 4.09 0.36 -9.98
N TYR A 141 4.38 0.44 -8.69
CA TYR A 141 5.05 -0.62 -7.95
C TYR A 141 4.54 -0.70 -6.50
N LEU A 142 4.70 -1.86 -5.88
CA LEU A 142 4.17 -2.17 -4.55
C LEU A 142 5.19 -1.83 -3.46
N GLY A 143 5.39 -0.53 -3.24
CA GLY A 143 6.29 0.05 -2.25
C GLY A 143 7.72 0.26 -2.74
N ARG A 144 8.40 -0.75 -3.28
CA ARG A 144 9.72 -0.60 -3.92
C ARG A 144 9.64 -0.82 -5.44
N LYS A 145 10.50 -0.15 -6.20
CA LYS A 145 10.53 -0.27 -7.68
C LYS A 145 10.72 -1.71 -8.19
N SER A 146 11.36 -2.57 -7.39
CA SER A 146 11.51 -4.01 -7.70
C SER A 146 10.23 -4.83 -7.48
N CYS A 147 9.25 -4.29 -6.76
CA CYS A 147 8.01 -4.98 -6.44
C CYS A 147 6.95 -4.68 -7.51
N VAL A 148 6.98 -5.40 -8.60
CA VAL A 148 6.08 -5.20 -9.74
C VAL A 148 4.73 -5.88 -9.44
N PRO A 149 3.58 -5.21 -9.65
CA PRO A 149 2.28 -5.84 -9.55
C PRO A 149 2.13 -6.97 -10.57
N SER A 150 1.54 -8.10 -10.17
CA SER A 150 1.25 -9.24 -11.06
C SER A 150 -0.01 -9.04 -11.91
N ARG A 151 -0.79 -7.99 -11.61
CA ARG A 151 -2.03 -7.59 -12.30
C ARG A 151 -2.22 -6.09 -12.22
N PRO A 152 -3.12 -5.49 -13.02
CA PRO A 152 -3.51 -4.10 -12.84
C PRO A 152 -3.98 -3.85 -11.40
N VAL A 153 -3.45 -2.80 -10.76
CA VAL A 153 -3.78 -2.49 -9.36
C VAL A 153 -5.19 -1.94 -9.19
N PHE A 154 -5.77 -1.31 -10.21
CA PHE A 154 -7.13 -0.81 -10.23
C PHE A 154 -8.11 -1.92 -10.58
N GLU A 155 -9.13 -2.16 -9.75
CA GLU A 155 -10.21 -3.10 -10.05
C GLU A 155 -11.45 -2.37 -10.58
N CYS A 156 -12.06 -1.51 -9.76
CA CYS A 156 -13.28 -0.81 -10.14
C CYS A 156 -13.54 0.42 -9.26
N VAL A 157 -14.60 1.14 -9.58
CA VAL A 157 -15.31 2.04 -8.66
C VAL A 157 -16.69 1.43 -8.41
N THR A 158 -17.11 1.38 -7.16
CA THR A 158 -18.41 0.78 -6.79
C THR A 158 -19.16 1.60 -5.75
N THR A 159 -20.48 1.53 -5.81
CA THR A 159 -21.44 2.08 -4.82
C THR A 159 -22.23 0.97 -4.12
N ASP A 160 -21.84 -0.31 -4.28
CA ASP A 160 -22.57 -1.46 -3.74
C ASP A 160 -22.44 -1.59 -2.21
N TYR A 161 -21.50 -0.85 -1.63
CA TYR A 161 -21.15 -0.92 -0.21
C TYR A 161 -21.44 0.39 0.52
N ASP A 162 -21.77 0.29 1.81
CA ASP A 162 -22.02 1.45 2.68
C ASP A 162 -20.71 1.96 3.30
N GLY A 163 -19.77 2.40 2.44
CA GLY A 163 -18.46 2.93 2.83
C GLY A 163 -17.40 1.86 3.08
N LEU A 164 -16.25 2.31 3.61
CA LEU A 164 -15.03 1.50 3.75
C LEU A 164 -15.24 0.23 4.59
N VAL A 165 -15.99 0.35 5.68
CA VAL A 165 -16.19 -0.74 6.64
C VAL A 165 -17.00 -1.88 6.04
N ASP A 166 -18.11 -1.56 5.40
CA ASP A 166 -18.97 -2.54 4.72
C ASP A 166 -18.24 -3.17 3.51
N GLY A 167 -17.49 -2.36 2.78
CA GLY A 167 -16.63 -2.83 1.69
C GLY A 167 -15.57 -3.83 2.17
N LEU A 168 -14.86 -3.57 3.28
CA LEU A 168 -13.91 -4.53 3.86
C LEU A 168 -14.59 -5.85 4.22
N ALA A 169 -15.82 -5.80 4.76
CA ALA A 169 -16.53 -6.98 5.18
C ALA A 169 -17.06 -7.81 4.01
N ARG A 170 -17.54 -7.18 2.93
CA ARG A 170 -18.32 -7.88 1.89
C ARG A 170 -17.65 -7.95 0.51
N TYR A 171 -16.66 -7.11 0.20
CA TYR A 171 -16.00 -7.16 -1.11
C TYR A 171 -15.35 -8.54 -1.33
N PRO A 172 -15.44 -9.11 -2.57
CA PRO A 172 -14.90 -10.43 -2.88
C PRO A 172 -13.45 -10.63 -2.46
N LEU A 173 -13.11 -11.86 -2.09
CA LEU A 173 -11.74 -12.25 -1.74
C LEU A 173 -10.86 -12.30 -3.00
N ALA A 174 -9.56 -12.14 -2.79
CA ALA A 174 -8.57 -12.42 -3.82
C ALA A 174 -8.60 -13.91 -4.20
N ALA A 175 -8.20 -14.21 -5.43
CA ALA A 175 -7.96 -15.59 -5.84
C ALA A 175 -6.95 -16.26 -4.88
N ARG A 176 -7.15 -17.53 -4.58
CA ARG A 176 -6.34 -18.33 -3.63
C ARG A 176 -6.31 -17.77 -2.19
N ALA A 177 -7.19 -16.83 -1.85
CA ALA A 177 -7.37 -16.44 -0.45
C ALA A 177 -8.15 -17.52 0.28
N GLU A 178 -7.71 -17.82 1.52
CA GLU A 178 -8.41 -18.78 2.36
C GLU A 178 -9.52 -18.07 3.15
N ALA A 179 -10.64 -18.78 3.36
CA ALA A 179 -11.66 -18.32 4.28
C ALA A 179 -11.12 -18.29 5.71
N GLY A 180 -11.66 -17.41 6.51
CA GLY A 180 -11.29 -17.34 7.92
C GLY A 180 -11.25 -15.93 8.46
N CYS A 181 -10.36 -15.71 9.40
CA CYS A 181 -10.18 -14.45 10.07
C CYS A 181 -9.17 -13.57 9.32
N LEU A 182 -9.66 -12.64 8.51
CA LEU A 182 -8.82 -11.72 7.73
C LEU A 182 -8.52 -10.44 8.54
N ARG A 183 -7.26 -10.12 8.70
CA ARG A 183 -6.83 -8.87 9.35
C ARG A 183 -7.15 -7.68 8.46
N TYR A 184 -7.52 -6.56 9.07
CA TYR A 184 -7.72 -5.29 8.38
C TYR A 184 -7.15 -4.11 9.15
N GLU A 185 -6.90 -3.02 8.42
CA GLU A 185 -6.63 -1.68 8.94
C GLU A 185 -7.57 -0.68 8.25
N SER A 186 -8.18 0.26 9.01
CA SER A 186 -9.11 1.26 8.47
C SER A 186 -8.93 2.61 9.18
N GLU A 187 -9.10 3.70 8.44
CA GLU A 187 -9.22 5.05 9.02
C GLU A 187 -10.61 5.32 9.62
N VAL A 188 -11.56 4.42 9.40
CA VAL A 188 -12.91 4.49 9.97
C VAL A 188 -13.05 3.43 11.04
N ALA A 189 -13.64 3.80 12.18
CA ALA A 189 -13.88 2.89 13.30
C ALA A 189 -14.78 1.72 12.89
N PHE A 190 -14.48 0.55 13.42
CA PHE A 190 -15.17 -0.70 13.17
C PHE A 190 -15.58 -1.31 14.53
N PRO A 191 -16.77 -1.88 14.69
CA PRO A 191 -17.15 -2.53 15.94
C PRO A 191 -16.13 -3.61 16.35
N GLY A 192 -15.63 -3.52 17.58
CA GLY A 192 -14.61 -4.44 18.11
C GLY A 192 -13.18 -4.16 17.63
N ALA A 193 -12.93 -3.09 16.87
CA ALA A 193 -11.59 -2.72 16.44
C ALA A 193 -10.75 -2.12 17.55
N SER A 194 -9.45 -2.41 17.54
CA SER A 194 -8.45 -1.76 18.39
C SER A 194 -7.93 -0.50 17.70
N ARG A 195 -7.82 0.58 18.47
CA ARG A 195 -7.23 1.83 17.98
C ARG A 195 -5.72 1.75 18.07
N VAL A 196 -5.03 2.02 16.96
CA VAL A 196 -3.58 2.12 16.89
C VAL A 196 -3.15 3.40 16.18
N THR A 197 -1.88 3.77 16.34
CA THR A 197 -1.30 4.94 15.67
C THR A 197 -0.29 4.49 14.62
N ARG A 198 -0.35 5.09 13.43
CA ARG A 198 0.62 4.91 12.34
C ARG A 198 1.25 6.24 11.98
N ALA A 199 2.57 6.26 11.76
CA ALA A 199 3.32 7.46 11.37
C ALA A 199 3.53 7.49 9.85
N ASP A 200 2.44 7.40 9.08
CA ASP A 200 2.47 7.24 7.62
C ASP A 200 1.55 8.23 6.88
N ALA A 201 0.98 9.23 7.55
CA ALA A 201 0.28 10.32 6.90
C ALA A 201 1.28 11.36 6.37
N LEU A 202 1.30 11.60 5.05
CA LEU A 202 2.20 12.58 4.45
C LEU A 202 1.74 14.00 4.80
N VAL A 203 2.61 14.79 5.44
CA VAL A 203 2.33 16.19 5.82
C VAL A 203 3.28 17.19 5.15
N ARG A 204 4.37 16.70 4.56
CA ARG A 204 5.31 17.50 3.75
C ARG A 204 5.71 16.71 2.51
N ALA A 205 5.75 17.38 1.38
CA ALA A 205 6.18 16.78 0.12
C ALA A 205 7.60 16.18 0.18
N GLU A 206 8.47 16.72 1.03
CA GLU A 206 9.85 16.30 1.27
C GLU A 206 10.00 15.22 2.35
N ARG A 207 9.04 14.28 2.46
CA ARG A 207 9.03 13.16 3.42
C ARG A 207 8.82 13.56 4.89
N GLY A 208 7.92 14.50 5.15
CA GLY A 208 7.39 14.69 6.50
C GLY A 208 6.18 13.82 6.73
N PHE A 209 6.20 12.98 7.76
CA PHE A 209 5.07 12.12 8.14
C PHE A 209 4.51 12.53 9.50
N ALA A 210 3.19 12.50 9.63
CA ALA A 210 2.49 12.67 10.90
C ALA A 210 1.83 11.36 11.31
N GLN A 211 1.52 11.30 12.59
CA GLN A 211 0.73 10.23 13.14
C GLN A 211 -0.73 10.37 12.71
N ARG A 212 -1.34 9.26 12.34
CA ARG A 212 -2.78 9.12 12.12
C ARG A 212 -3.36 7.99 12.95
N THR A 213 -4.63 8.10 13.28
CA THR A 213 -5.36 7.03 13.93
C THR A 213 -5.80 5.99 12.89
N VAL A 214 -5.59 4.73 13.23
CA VAL A 214 -6.03 3.58 12.45
C VAL A 214 -6.75 2.61 13.39
N TYR A 215 -7.77 1.96 12.89
CA TYR A 215 -8.51 0.92 13.58
C TYR A 215 -8.16 -0.42 12.97
N THR A 216 -7.71 -1.36 13.81
CA THR A 216 -7.28 -2.70 13.39
C THR A 216 -8.19 -3.75 13.99
N GLY A 217 -8.39 -4.83 13.27
CA GLY A 217 -9.21 -5.94 13.74
C GLY A 217 -9.23 -7.09 12.74
N VAL A 218 -10.24 -7.93 12.87
CA VAL A 218 -10.41 -9.12 12.08
C VAL A 218 -11.83 -9.18 11.52
N VAL A 219 -11.94 -9.43 10.22
CA VAL A 219 -13.21 -9.75 9.54
C VAL A 219 -13.29 -11.25 9.34
N LYS A 220 -14.37 -11.87 9.82
CA LYS A 220 -14.66 -13.28 9.50
C LYS A 220 -15.25 -13.36 8.09
N ARG A 221 -14.68 -14.21 7.26
CA ARG A 221 -15.17 -14.48 5.91
C ARG A 221 -15.34 -15.97 5.72
N GLU A 222 -16.53 -16.35 5.29
CA GLU A 222 -16.83 -17.71 4.85
C GLU A 222 -16.63 -17.78 3.34
N VAL A 223 -16.02 -18.85 2.85
CA VAL A 223 -16.04 -19.13 1.40
C VAL A 223 -17.48 -19.54 1.08
N PRO A 224 -18.12 -18.93 0.08
CA PRO A 224 -19.36 -19.50 -0.42
C PRO A 224 -19.09 -20.98 -0.77
N HIS A 225 -19.80 -21.89 -0.14
CA HIS A 225 -19.83 -23.27 -0.59
C HIS A 225 -20.28 -23.23 -2.06
N VAL A 226 -19.39 -23.55 -2.97
CA VAL A 226 -19.79 -23.97 -4.31
C VAL A 226 -20.53 -25.29 -4.05
N SER A 227 -21.84 -25.24 -4.04
CA SER A 227 -22.63 -26.45 -4.15
C SER A 227 -22.26 -27.07 -5.49
N ASP A 228 -21.61 -28.23 -5.43
CA ASP A 228 -21.48 -29.10 -6.58
C ASP A 228 -22.91 -29.54 -6.94
N GLU A 229 -23.63 -28.74 -7.69
CA GLU A 229 -24.82 -29.19 -8.41
C GLU A 229 -24.30 -29.81 -9.71
N ASN A 230 -24.32 -31.18 -9.68
CA ASN A 230 -24.23 -32.05 -10.85
C ASN A 230 -25.31 -31.76 -11.88
#